data_16576e4b6c2cd9003a4bc6faacd6e3c7
#
_entry.id   16576e4b6c2cd9003a4bc6faacd6e3c7
#
_cell.length_a   1.000
_cell.length_b   1.000
_cell.length_c   1.000
_cell.angle_alpha   90.00
_cell.angle_beta   90.00
_cell.angle_gamma   90.00
#
_symmetry.space_group_name_H-M   'P 1'
#
loop_
_entity.id
_entity.type
_entity.pdbx_description
1 polymer ?
#
loop_
_entity_poly.entity_id
_entity_poly.type
_entity_poly.pdbx_seq_one_letter_code
_entity_poly.pdbx_strand_id
1 'polypeptide(L)' 'MAEAQKVEIGFEGGQVVAVRLTADELKDLRKQVEKGGWHDVKTEDGVLSVYVGEVAFLRIDSGEQKVGF' A
#
# COMPACT_ATOMS: atom_id res chain seq x y z
N MET A 1 -0.25 -18.82 -6.78
CA MET A 1 0.62 -17.92 -6.76
C MET A 1 0.11 -16.60 -6.53
N ALA A 2 0.61 -15.90 -5.67
CA ALA A 2 0.15 -14.59 -5.35
C ALA A 2 0.65 -13.60 -6.36
N GLU A 3 -0.21 -12.74 -6.82
CA GLU A 3 0.20 -11.71 -7.71
C GLU A 3 0.20 -10.40 -6.98
N ALA A 4 1.20 -9.59 -7.21
CA ALA A 4 1.28 -8.28 -6.60
C ALA A 4 0.45 -7.31 -7.40
N GLN A 5 -0.25 -6.44 -6.70
CA GLN A 5 -1.01 -5.39 -7.34
C GLN A 5 -0.41 -4.07 -6.98
N LYS A 6 -0.68 -3.07 -7.78
CA LYS A 6 -0.17 -1.74 -7.52
C LYS A 6 -1.01 -1.10 -6.44
N VAL A 7 -0.36 -0.58 -5.43
CA VAL A 7 -1.02 0.08 -4.31
C VAL A 7 -0.38 1.43 -4.15
N GLU A 8 -1.20 2.46 -4.08
CA GLU A 8 -0.70 3.80 -3.83
C GLU A 8 -1.00 4.15 -2.40
N ILE A 9 0.01 4.61 -1.69
CA ILE A 9 -0.13 5.00 -0.29
C ILE A 9 -0.05 6.51 -0.25
N GLY A 10 -1.13 7.15 0.11
CA GLY A 10 -1.16 8.60 0.21
C GLY A 10 -0.97 9.02 1.64
N PHE A 11 -0.13 10.03 1.86
CA PHE A 11 0.19 10.51 3.18
C PHE A 11 -0.45 11.87 3.43
N GLU A 12 -0.62 12.21 4.67
CA GLU A 12 -1.30 13.45 5.00
C GLU A 12 -0.58 14.68 4.53
N GLY A 13 0.70 14.57 4.30
CA GLY A 13 1.44 15.69 3.76
C GLY A 13 1.32 15.86 2.27
N GLY A 14 0.56 15.01 1.61
CA GLY A 14 0.37 15.13 0.17
C GLY A 14 1.25 14.25 -0.66
N GLN A 15 2.13 13.49 -0.05
CA GLN A 15 2.99 12.60 -0.81
C GLN A 15 2.27 11.32 -1.13
N VAL A 16 2.56 10.75 -2.28
CA VAL A 16 1.98 9.49 -2.68
C VAL A 16 3.11 8.57 -3.13
N VAL A 17 3.13 7.37 -2.61
CA VAL A 17 4.14 6.39 -2.96
C VAL A 17 3.44 5.18 -3.53
N ALA A 18 3.94 4.66 -4.65
CA ALA A 18 3.36 3.48 -5.28
C ALA A 18 4.23 2.28 -4.99
N VAL A 19 3.63 1.20 -4.59
CA VAL A 19 4.35 -0.04 -4.32
C VAL A 19 3.53 -1.19 -4.88
N ARG A 20 4.13 -2.36 -4.95
CA ARG A 20 3.42 -3.55 -5.38
C ARG A 20 3.33 -4.49 -4.21
N LEU A 21 2.13 -4.90 -3.89
CA LEU A 21 1.89 -5.77 -2.75
C LEU A 21 1.01 -6.93 -3.16
N THR A 22 1.31 -8.09 -2.61
CA THR A 22 0.40 -9.23 -2.76
C THR A 22 -0.80 -8.99 -1.86
N ALA A 23 -1.81 -9.81 -2.00
CA ALA A 23 -3.01 -9.69 -1.18
C ALA A 23 -2.69 -9.82 0.30
N ASP A 24 -1.78 -10.74 0.63
CA ASP A 24 -1.40 -10.93 2.03
C ASP A 24 -0.63 -9.72 2.55
N GLU A 25 0.25 -9.17 1.74
CA GLU A 25 1.02 -8.02 2.16
C GLU A 25 0.11 -6.81 2.34
N LEU A 26 -0.87 -6.67 1.48
CA LEU A 26 -1.81 -5.58 1.60
C LEU A 26 -2.65 -5.73 2.88
N LYS A 27 -3.06 -6.95 3.17
CA LYS A 27 -3.82 -7.21 4.37
C LYS A 27 -3.01 -6.84 5.62
N ASP A 28 -1.73 -7.19 5.61
CA ASP A 28 -0.87 -6.86 6.74
C ASP A 28 -0.72 -5.36 6.88
N LEU A 29 -0.58 -4.66 5.77
CA LEU A 29 -0.46 -3.21 5.82
C LEU A 29 -1.74 -2.59 6.40
N ARG A 30 -2.88 -3.07 5.98
CA ARG A 30 -4.14 -2.52 6.46
C ARG A 30 -4.32 -2.76 7.95
N LYS A 31 -3.88 -3.92 8.43
CA LYS A 31 -3.94 -4.17 9.85
C LYS A 31 -3.03 -3.24 10.61
N GLN A 32 -1.84 -2.97 10.04
CA GLN A 32 -0.90 -2.11 10.72
C GLN A 32 -1.41 -0.68 10.76
N VAL A 33 -2.12 -0.25 9.72
CA VAL A 33 -2.68 1.08 9.71
C VAL A 33 -3.65 1.26 10.88
N GLU A 34 -4.38 0.20 11.21
CA GLU A 34 -5.29 0.28 12.33
C GLU A 34 -4.55 0.32 13.66
N LYS A 35 -3.41 -0.35 13.73
CA LYS A 35 -2.66 -0.37 14.98
C LYS A 35 -1.80 0.86 15.16
N GLY A 36 -1.33 1.44 14.09
CA GLY A 36 -0.40 2.56 14.16
C GLY A 36 1.04 2.08 14.20
N GLY A 37 1.97 3.00 14.17
CA GLY A 37 3.38 2.71 14.25
C GLY A 37 4.02 2.59 12.88
N TRP A 38 5.12 1.84 12.81
CA TRP A 38 5.86 1.69 11.58
C TRP A 38 5.60 0.35 10.94
N HIS A 39 5.62 0.33 9.63
CA HIS A 39 5.42 -0.90 8.88
C HIS A 39 6.41 -0.92 7.73
N ASP A 40 7.07 -2.05 7.52
CA ASP A 40 8.04 -2.17 6.44
C ASP A 40 7.37 -2.81 5.24
N VAL A 41 7.56 -2.20 4.09
CA VAL A 41 7.02 -2.70 2.84
C VAL A 41 8.19 -3.03 1.94
N LYS A 42 8.23 -4.21 1.40
CA LYS A 42 9.31 -4.60 0.51
C LYS A 42 9.05 -4.05 -0.87
N THR A 43 10.07 -3.46 -1.44
CA THR A 43 9.97 -2.92 -2.79
C THR A 43 11.07 -3.53 -3.62
N GLU A 44 11.06 -3.26 -4.91
CA GLU A 44 12.10 -3.78 -5.77
C GLU A 44 13.45 -3.23 -5.41
N ASP A 45 13.48 -2.02 -4.88
CA ASP A 45 14.73 -1.39 -4.56
C ASP A 45 15.17 -1.61 -3.12
N GLY A 46 14.38 -2.26 -2.33
CA GLY A 46 14.74 -2.48 -0.92
C GLY A 46 13.52 -2.51 -0.04
N VAL A 47 13.59 -1.82 1.07
CA VAL A 47 12.49 -1.81 2.04
C VAL A 47 12.08 -0.38 2.29
N LEU A 48 10.78 -0.13 2.23
CA LEU A 48 10.24 1.17 2.54
C LEU A 48 9.59 1.08 3.91
N SER A 49 10.08 1.86 4.86
CA SER A 49 9.49 1.89 6.17
C SER A 49 8.47 3.02 6.23
N VAL A 50 7.25 2.69 6.54
CA VAL A 50 6.15 3.63 6.49
C VAL A 50 5.61 3.87 7.87
N TYR A 51 5.43 5.13 8.23
CA TYR A 51 4.78 5.45 9.48
C TYR A 51 3.30 5.52 9.20
N VAL A 52 2.58 4.49 9.57
CA VAL A 52 1.19 4.35 9.15
C VAL A 52 0.26 5.38 9.75
N GLY A 53 0.70 6.03 10.81
CA GLY A 53 -0.11 7.09 11.39
C GLY A 53 -0.25 8.31 10.48
N GLU A 54 0.63 8.42 9.47
CA GLU A 54 0.54 9.51 8.52
C GLU A 54 -0.17 9.11 7.24
N VAL A 55 -0.67 7.91 7.16
CA VAL A 55 -1.33 7.46 5.94
C VAL A 55 -2.73 8.02 5.89
N ALA A 56 -3.03 8.70 4.80
CA ALA A 56 -4.35 9.27 4.60
C ALA A 56 -5.25 8.35 3.80
N PHE A 57 -4.68 7.63 2.83
CA PHE A 57 -5.49 6.71 2.04
C PHE A 57 -4.62 5.64 1.39
N LEU A 58 -5.25 4.57 1.01
CA LEU A 58 -4.65 3.52 0.21
C LEU A 58 -5.51 3.37 -1.03
N ARG A 59 -4.88 3.36 -2.19
CA ARG A 59 -5.62 3.14 -3.43
C ARG A 59 -5.09 1.87 -4.05
N ILE A 60 -5.96 0.92 -4.29
CA ILE A 60 -5.57 -0.34 -4.86
C ILE A 60 -5.99 -0.35 -6.30
N ASP A 61 -5.01 -0.55 -7.20
CA ASP A 61 -5.28 -0.57 -8.61
C ASP A 61 -5.35 -2.02 -9.02
N SER A 62 -6.51 -2.52 -9.29
CA SER A 62 -6.68 -3.92 -9.58
C SER A 62 -6.22 -4.28 -10.95
N GLY A 63 -5.96 -3.33 -11.75
CA GLY A 63 -5.48 -3.68 -13.05
C GLY A 63 -6.49 -4.12 -14.01
N GLU A 64 -7.58 -4.65 -13.68
CA GLU A 64 -8.46 -4.96 -14.55
C GLU A 64 -9.58 -4.25 -14.43
N GLN A 65 -9.63 -3.25 -14.33
CA GLN A 65 -10.59 -2.43 -14.15
C GLN A 65 -11.31 -2.19 -15.14
N LYS A 66 -12.09 -2.34 -15.47
CA LYS A 66 -12.79 -2.13 -16.42
C LYS A 66 -13.52 -1.22 -16.32
N VAL A 67 -13.80 -0.55 -16.46
CA VAL A 67 -14.43 0.37 -16.45
C VAL A 67 -15.40 0.50 -16.66
N GLY A 68 -15.80 0.42 -16.69
CA GLY A 68 -16.85 0.51 -16.80
C GLY A 68 -17.56 1.55 -16.64
N PHE A 69 -17.82 2.17 -16.54
CA PHE A 69 -18.69 3.08 -16.55
C PHE A 69 -18.45 3.99 -17.32
#